data_d5a77e4998da73b4964cdeb7959a4952
#
_entry.id   d5a77e4998da73b4964cdeb7959a4952
#
_cell.length_a   1.000
_cell.length_b   1.000
_cell.length_c   1.000
_cell.angle_alpha   90.00
_cell.angle_beta   90.00
_cell.angle_gamma   90.00
#
_symmetry.space_group_name_H-M   'P 1'
#
loop_
_entity.id
_entity.type
_entity.pdbx_description
1 polymer ?
#
loop_
_entity_poly.entity_id
_entity_poly.type
_entity_poly.pdbx_seq_one_letter_code
_entity_poly.pdbx_strand_id
1 'polypeptide(L)'
;MYDSGKIIPGIILFVGLFTFPFWSNMGKAAPAPKPELPKTAKVCVMDTAFMKTEHMVLLNHWRDKVVREANRVWLGPDGKEYKMSIQNGCMQCHTSKAKFCDQCHNYAGVSPYCWQCHLEPKENL
;
A
#
# COMPACT_ATOMS: atom_id res chain seq x y z
N MET A 1 -24.83 40.75 22.49
CA MET A 1 -23.92 40.37 21.40
C MET A 1 -24.49 40.88 20.08
N TYR A 2 -23.72 41.70 19.37
CA TYR A 2 -24.11 42.22 18.06
C TYR A 2 -24.23 41.05 17.07
N ASP A 3 -25.28 40.96 16.30
CA ASP A 3 -25.54 39.93 15.28
C ASP A 3 -25.59 38.47 15.76
N SER A 4 -25.91 38.23 17.03
CA SER A 4 -26.05 36.85 17.57
C SER A 4 -27.01 35.97 16.74
N GLY A 5 -28.07 36.56 16.16
CA GLY A 5 -29.02 35.85 15.31
C GLY A 5 -28.46 35.31 14.00
N LYS A 6 -27.29 35.80 13.55
CA LYS A 6 -26.57 35.30 12.34
C LYS A 6 -25.35 34.45 12.75
N ILE A 7 -24.66 34.84 13.80
CA ILE A 7 -23.44 34.19 14.26
C ILE A 7 -23.73 32.78 14.81
N ILE A 8 -24.74 32.65 15.67
CA ILE A 8 -25.08 31.37 16.29
C ILE A 8 -25.49 30.31 15.25
N PRO A 9 -26.43 30.57 14.31
CA PRO A 9 -26.75 29.63 13.24
C PRO A 9 -25.54 29.29 12.36
N GLY A 10 -24.69 30.28 12.06
CA GLY A 10 -23.45 30.06 11.30
C GLY A 10 -22.49 29.12 12.00
N ILE A 11 -22.29 29.28 13.30
CA ILE A 11 -21.45 28.37 14.10
C ILE A 11 -22.05 26.97 14.14
N ILE A 12 -23.35 26.83 14.35
CA ILE A 12 -24.02 25.52 14.38
C ILE A 12 -23.86 24.80 13.05
N LEU A 13 -24.08 25.50 11.94
CA LEU A 13 -23.91 24.94 10.61
C LEU A 13 -22.45 24.51 10.36
N PHE A 14 -21.50 25.37 10.71
CA PHE A 14 -20.06 25.08 10.58
C PHE A 14 -19.66 23.85 11.38
N VAL A 15 -20.01 23.79 12.66
CA VAL A 15 -19.70 22.65 13.54
C VAL A 15 -20.37 21.38 13.03
N GLY A 16 -21.63 21.45 12.60
CA GLY A 16 -22.36 20.32 12.03
C GLY A 16 -21.70 19.76 10.78
N LEU A 17 -21.30 20.61 9.85
CA LEU A 17 -20.59 20.20 8.61
C LEU A 17 -19.18 19.67 8.92
N PHE A 18 -18.45 20.33 9.82
CA PHE A 18 -17.10 19.90 10.18
C PHE A 18 -17.09 18.55 10.91
N THR A 19 -18.07 18.31 11.77
CA THR A 19 -18.19 17.06 12.51
C THR A 19 -18.92 15.95 11.75
N PHE A 20 -19.55 16.27 10.61
CA PHE A 20 -20.31 15.32 9.79
C PHE A 20 -19.56 14.01 9.50
N PRO A 21 -18.31 14.01 9.00
CA PRO A 21 -17.60 12.78 8.69
C PRO A 21 -17.38 11.87 9.91
N PHE A 22 -17.28 12.44 11.11
CA PHE A 22 -17.09 11.66 12.33
C PHE A 22 -18.37 10.92 12.74
N TRP A 23 -19.49 11.61 12.87
CA TRP A 23 -20.72 10.98 13.32
C TRP A 23 -21.43 10.19 12.22
N SER A 24 -21.24 10.54 10.93
CA SER A 24 -21.80 9.74 9.84
C SER A 24 -21.09 8.40 9.65
N ASN A 25 -19.80 8.32 10.04
CA ASN A 25 -19.01 7.10 10.00
C ASN A 25 -19.00 6.32 11.33
N MET A 26 -19.67 6.80 12.38
CA MET A 26 -19.73 6.09 13.65
C MET A 26 -20.32 4.68 13.46
N GLY A 27 -19.56 3.67 13.86
CA GLY A 27 -19.95 2.26 13.73
C GLY A 27 -19.72 1.62 12.36
N LYS A 28 -19.18 2.34 11.37
CA LYS A 28 -18.87 1.84 10.03
C LYS A 28 -17.38 1.77 9.80
N ALA A 29 -16.67 0.92 10.55
CA ALA A 29 -15.27 0.65 10.25
C ALA A 29 -15.17 -0.14 8.93
N ALA A 30 -14.36 0.33 7.99
CA ALA A 30 -14.04 -0.44 6.81
C ALA A 30 -13.30 -1.73 7.21
N PRO A 31 -13.64 -2.90 6.64
CA PRO A 31 -12.95 -4.14 6.97
C PRO A 31 -11.48 -4.03 6.60
N ALA A 32 -10.60 -4.49 7.49
CA ALA A 32 -9.16 -4.51 7.22
C ALA A 32 -8.85 -5.35 5.97
N PRO A 33 -7.89 -4.93 5.14
CA PRO A 33 -7.54 -5.66 3.93
C PRO A 33 -6.98 -7.04 4.26
N LYS A 34 -7.32 -8.03 3.42
CA LYS A 34 -6.89 -9.42 3.56
C LYS A 34 -6.14 -9.85 2.30
N PRO A 35 -4.86 -9.46 2.13
CA PRO A 35 -4.09 -9.85 0.97
C PRO A 35 -3.89 -11.37 0.93
N GLU A 36 -3.94 -11.95 -0.28
CA GLU A 36 -3.66 -13.37 -0.48
C GLU A 36 -2.15 -13.60 -0.35
N LEU A 37 -1.76 -14.35 0.67
CA LEU A 37 -0.34 -14.66 0.92
C LEU A 37 0.14 -15.82 0.05
N PRO A 38 1.42 -15.85 -0.35
CA PRO A 38 1.98 -16.94 -1.13
C PRO A 38 1.95 -18.26 -0.35
N LYS A 39 1.56 -19.35 -1.04
CA LYS A 39 1.45 -20.68 -0.42
C LYS A 39 2.80 -21.38 -0.30
N THR A 40 3.74 -21.04 -1.18
CA THR A 40 5.03 -21.74 -1.31
C THR A 40 6.18 -21.08 -0.55
N ALA A 41 6.12 -19.76 -0.34
CA ALA A 41 7.17 -19.01 0.34
C ALA A 41 6.70 -18.54 1.71
N LYS A 42 7.44 -18.91 2.76
CA LYS A 42 7.12 -18.53 4.15
C LYS A 42 7.88 -17.28 4.62
N VAL A 43 8.92 -16.89 3.91
CA VAL A 43 9.80 -15.77 4.26
C VAL A 43 9.83 -14.81 3.08
N CYS A 44 9.69 -13.52 3.36
CA CYS A 44 9.79 -12.45 2.37
C CYS A 44 11.25 -11.96 2.25
N VAL A 45 11.53 -11.18 1.22
CA VAL A 45 12.85 -10.55 0.98
C VAL A 45 13.30 -9.59 2.09
N MET A 46 12.35 -9.13 2.91
CA MET A 46 12.56 -8.35 4.13
C MET A 46 11.49 -8.70 5.16
N ASP A 47 11.65 -8.24 6.39
CA ASP A 47 10.68 -8.43 7.45
C ASP A 47 9.28 -7.94 7.06
N THR A 48 8.25 -8.65 7.50
CA THR A 48 6.86 -8.35 7.14
C THR A 48 6.38 -6.98 7.64
N ALA A 49 6.84 -6.55 8.81
CA ALA A 49 6.47 -5.23 9.35
C ALA A 49 7.06 -4.12 8.47
N PHE A 50 8.33 -4.23 8.12
CA PHE A 50 9.01 -3.33 7.18
C PHE A 50 8.30 -3.30 5.82
N MET A 51 7.96 -4.46 5.26
CA MET A 51 7.30 -4.54 3.96
C MET A 51 5.91 -3.88 3.94
N LYS A 52 5.19 -3.89 5.05
CA LYS A 52 3.89 -3.22 5.14
C LYS A 52 3.98 -1.69 5.16
N THR A 53 5.02 -1.14 5.75
CA THR A 53 5.16 0.30 5.95
C THR A 53 6.14 0.95 5.00
N GLU A 54 7.19 0.24 4.59
CA GLU A 54 8.37 0.83 3.95
C GLU A 54 8.86 0.10 2.68
N HIS A 55 8.03 -0.76 2.06
CA HIS A 55 8.44 -1.46 0.83
C HIS A 55 8.91 -0.52 -0.28
N MET A 56 8.43 0.73 -0.33
CA MET A 56 8.89 1.72 -1.31
C MET A 56 10.33 2.17 -1.06
N VAL A 57 10.79 2.19 0.19
CA VAL A 57 12.20 2.47 0.52
C VAL A 57 13.09 1.37 -0.07
N LEU A 58 12.70 0.10 0.13
CA LEU A 58 13.41 -1.03 -0.45
C LEU A 58 13.43 -0.98 -1.98
N LEU A 59 12.29 -0.70 -2.61
CA LEU A 59 12.20 -0.60 -4.08
C LEU A 59 13.06 0.52 -4.66
N ASN A 60 13.10 1.67 -4.02
CA ASN A 60 13.98 2.78 -4.42
C ASN A 60 15.46 2.39 -4.29
N HIS A 61 15.84 1.75 -3.19
CA HIS A 61 17.19 1.24 -2.98
C HIS A 61 17.57 0.20 -4.06
N TRP A 62 16.69 -0.76 -4.34
CA TRP A 62 16.91 -1.76 -5.39
C TRP A 62 17.04 -1.12 -6.78
N ARG A 63 16.21 -0.12 -7.09
CA ARG A 63 16.31 0.63 -8.35
C ARG A 63 17.69 1.25 -8.52
N ASP A 64 18.20 1.93 -7.49
CA ASP A 64 19.50 2.57 -7.55
C ASP A 64 20.62 1.53 -7.68
N LYS A 65 20.58 0.43 -6.95
CA LYS A 65 21.52 -0.69 -7.07
C LYS A 65 21.52 -1.29 -8.48
N VAL A 66 20.35 -1.57 -9.03
CA VAL A 66 20.20 -2.19 -10.35
C VAL A 66 20.66 -1.24 -11.47
N VAL A 67 20.25 0.04 -11.40
CA VAL A 67 20.48 0.98 -12.51
C VAL A 67 21.88 1.57 -12.47
N ARG A 68 22.39 1.89 -11.27
CA ARG A 68 23.68 2.61 -11.12
C ARG A 68 24.87 1.69 -10.90
N GLU A 69 24.64 0.54 -10.24
CA GLU A 69 25.70 -0.39 -9.84
C GLU A 69 25.64 -1.72 -10.60
N ALA A 70 24.65 -1.89 -11.50
CA ALA A 70 24.39 -3.14 -12.23
C ALA A 70 24.22 -4.38 -11.30
N ASN A 71 24.02 -4.17 -10.00
CA ASN A 71 23.77 -5.22 -9.03
C ASN A 71 22.28 -5.62 -9.07
N ARG A 72 22.02 -6.91 -9.32
CA ARG A 72 20.65 -7.45 -9.44
C ARG A 72 20.31 -8.49 -8.40
N VAL A 73 21.19 -8.71 -7.43
CA VAL A 73 21.03 -9.74 -6.40
C VAL A 73 20.92 -9.08 -5.03
N TRP A 74 19.90 -9.48 -4.29
CA TRP A 74 19.64 -9.11 -2.91
C TRP A 74 19.77 -10.32 -2.02
N LEU A 75 20.54 -10.21 -0.94
CA LEU A 75 20.61 -11.24 0.09
C LEU A 75 19.52 -11.00 1.13
N GLY A 76 18.55 -11.89 1.20
CA GLY A 76 17.44 -11.80 2.15
C GLY A 76 17.85 -12.15 3.59
N PRO A 77 16.96 -11.90 4.55
CA PRO A 77 17.20 -12.23 5.96
C PRO A 77 17.30 -13.74 6.22
N ASP A 78 16.82 -14.55 5.30
CA ASP A 78 16.93 -16.01 5.31
C ASP A 78 18.24 -16.56 4.69
N GLY A 79 19.14 -15.65 4.28
CA GLY A 79 20.40 -15.99 3.62
C GLY A 79 20.27 -16.41 2.16
N LYS A 80 19.07 -16.30 1.56
CA LYS A 80 18.85 -16.61 0.14
C LYS A 80 19.03 -15.41 -0.74
N GLU A 81 19.41 -15.65 -1.97
CA GLU A 81 19.52 -14.65 -3.01
C GLU A 81 18.16 -14.44 -3.71
N TYR A 82 17.78 -13.18 -3.83
CA TYR A 82 16.59 -12.74 -4.52
C TYR A 82 16.95 -11.80 -5.66
N LYS A 83 16.20 -11.87 -6.76
CA LYS A 83 16.36 -10.92 -7.86
C LYS A 83 15.71 -9.58 -7.51
N MET A 84 16.48 -8.50 -7.61
CA MET A 84 15.96 -7.13 -7.43
C MET A 84 15.10 -6.73 -8.62
N SER A 85 13.87 -7.24 -8.68
CA SER A 85 12.92 -7.00 -9.78
C SER A 85 11.49 -7.20 -9.27
N ILE A 86 10.58 -6.33 -9.68
CA ILE A 86 9.15 -6.55 -9.42
C ILE A 86 8.70 -7.86 -10.04
N GLN A 87 8.95 -8.06 -11.35
CA GLN A 87 8.44 -9.20 -12.09
C GLN A 87 9.16 -10.51 -11.78
N ASN A 88 10.50 -10.47 -11.70
CA ASN A 88 11.33 -11.66 -11.51
C ASN A 88 11.75 -11.90 -10.04
N GLY A 89 11.30 -11.07 -9.13
CA GLY A 89 11.49 -11.20 -7.69
C GLY A 89 10.14 -11.24 -6.97
N CYS A 90 9.53 -10.10 -6.75
CA CYS A 90 8.31 -9.98 -5.95
C CYS A 90 7.14 -10.81 -6.51
N MET A 91 6.90 -10.74 -7.83
CA MET A 91 5.77 -11.43 -8.48
C MET A 91 5.97 -12.94 -8.65
N GLN A 92 7.15 -13.48 -8.33
CA GLN A 92 7.33 -14.93 -8.24
C GLN A 92 6.55 -15.54 -7.05
N CYS A 93 6.37 -14.77 -6.00
CA CYS A 93 5.62 -15.18 -4.82
C CYS A 93 4.24 -14.51 -4.75
N HIS A 94 4.16 -13.21 -5.07
CA HIS A 94 2.91 -12.43 -5.06
C HIS A 94 2.32 -12.38 -6.47
N THR A 95 1.67 -13.48 -6.88
CA THR A 95 1.27 -13.75 -8.26
C THR A 95 0.07 -12.96 -8.76
N SER A 96 -0.70 -12.33 -7.87
CA SER A 96 -1.86 -11.51 -8.22
C SER A 96 -1.73 -10.09 -7.68
N LYS A 97 -1.79 -9.11 -8.58
CA LYS A 97 -1.86 -7.69 -8.21
C LYS A 97 -3.15 -7.40 -7.46
N ALA A 98 -4.29 -7.84 -8.01
CA ALA A 98 -5.62 -7.55 -7.46
C ALA A 98 -5.84 -8.17 -6.07
N LYS A 99 -5.37 -9.40 -5.86
CA LYS A 99 -5.54 -10.11 -4.60
C LYS A 99 -4.48 -9.79 -3.54
N PHE A 100 -3.38 -9.14 -3.92
CA PHE A 100 -2.31 -8.78 -3.00
C PHE A 100 -2.10 -7.27 -2.90
N CYS A 101 -1.58 -6.63 -3.94
CA CYS A 101 -1.23 -5.20 -3.92
C CYS A 101 -2.48 -4.32 -3.74
N ASP A 102 -3.50 -4.55 -4.56
CA ASP A 102 -4.70 -3.72 -4.59
C ASP A 102 -5.55 -3.85 -3.32
N GLN A 103 -5.43 -4.93 -2.57
CA GLN A 103 -6.13 -5.08 -1.29
C GLN A 103 -5.74 -3.97 -0.29
N CYS A 104 -4.45 -3.68 -0.16
CA CYS A 104 -3.97 -2.65 0.74
C CYS A 104 -4.02 -1.25 0.08
N HIS A 105 -3.65 -1.16 -1.19
CA HIS A 105 -3.59 0.10 -1.90
C HIS A 105 -4.96 0.75 -2.10
N ASN A 106 -5.99 -0.03 -2.46
CA ASN A 106 -7.36 0.47 -2.56
C ASN A 106 -7.92 0.88 -1.18
N TYR A 107 -7.61 0.09 -0.14
CA TYR A 107 -8.00 0.43 1.22
C TYR A 107 -7.40 1.75 1.70
N ALA A 108 -6.14 2.01 1.36
CA ALA A 108 -5.45 3.26 1.68
C ALA A 108 -5.76 4.42 0.72
N GLY A 109 -6.54 4.20 -0.34
CA GLY A 109 -6.83 5.20 -1.37
C GLY A 109 -5.61 5.63 -2.18
N VAL A 110 -4.62 4.75 -2.32
CA VAL A 110 -3.35 5.02 -3.02
C VAL A 110 -3.27 4.18 -4.29
N SER A 111 -3.07 4.84 -5.44
CA SER A 111 -2.84 4.15 -6.72
C SER A 111 -1.34 3.96 -6.97
N PRO A 112 -0.82 2.73 -6.99
CA PRO A 112 0.60 2.49 -7.24
C PRO A 112 0.92 2.74 -8.71
N TYR A 113 1.79 3.71 -8.98
CA TYR A 113 2.23 4.08 -10.33
C TYR A 113 3.22 3.08 -10.97
N CYS A 114 3.63 2.06 -10.24
CA CYS A 114 4.52 1.00 -10.73
C CYS A 114 4.02 0.36 -12.02
N TRP A 115 2.71 0.18 -12.13
CA TRP A 115 2.03 -0.47 -13.25
C TRP A 115 1.91 0.41 -14.51
N GLN A 116 2.36 1.65 -14.45
CA GLN A 116 2.51 2.49 -15.65
C GLN A 116 3.70 2.06 -16.52
N CYS A 117 4.69 1.39 -15.89
CA CYS A 117 5.91 0.94 -16.56
C CYS A 117 6.12 -0.59 -16.47
N HIS A 118 5.59 -1.24 -15.42
CA HIS A 118 5.72 -2.68 -15.23
C HIS A 118 4.45 -3.40 -15.66
N LEU A 119 4.64 -4.57 -16.29
CA LEU A 119 3.51 -5.41 -16.69
C LEU A 119 2.87 -6.05 -15.45
N GLU A 120 1.56 -6.04 -15.40
CA GLU A 120 0.81 -6.82 -14.42
C GLU A 120 1.00 -8.31 -14.66
N PRO A 121 1.06 -9.14 -13.60
CA PRO A 121 1.10 -10.57 -13.78
C PRO A 121 -0.18 -11.03 -14.50
N LYS A 122 -0.05 -11.93 -15.45
CA LYS A 122 -1.22 -12.58 -16.06
C LYS A 122 -1.85 -13.43 -14.96
N GLU A 123 -3.01 -13.04 -14.51
CA GLU A 123 -3.81 -13.86 -13.62
C GLU A 123 -4.30 -15.07 -14.42
N ASN A 124 -3.90 -16.26 -14.02
CA ASN A 124 -4.52 -17.47 -14.53
C ASN A 124 -5.93 -17.50 -13.90
N LEU A 125 -6.92 -17.13 -14.71
CA LEU A 125 -8.36 -17.27 -14.41
C LEU A 125 -8.73 -18.73 -14.27
#